data_d54a73714b6c51cf070854e1d28e5933
#
_entry.id   d54a73714b6c51cf070854e1d28e5933
#
_cell.length_a   1.000
_cell.length_b   1.000
_cell.length_c   1.000
_cell.angle_alpha   90.00
_cell.angle_beta   90.00
_cell.angle_gamma   90.00
#
_symmetry.space_group_name_H-M   'P 1'
#
loop_
_entity.id
_entity.type
_entity.pdbx_description
1 polymer ?
#
loop_
_entity_poly.entity_id
_entity_poly.type
_entity_poly.pdbx_seq_one_letter_code
_entity_poly.pdbx_strand_id
1 'polypeptide(L)'
;MPDRNSPLLAHLDRIVNLASISSVNKAIDMSNKSVIDYLANEFETLGFMCELVPCVPDKNKFNLIATYGSGPGGLVLAGHTDTVPLDEKLWSVDPFRLTEKDNRMYGLGITDMKGFFPLIVEAVKPLLDVKFREPLIVLATADEETSMQGAKTLAELGRPKARSAVIGEPTGMRPVRAHKGIMMDSIRLSGESGHSSDPGLGNNALDAMYAVIGELIRYRKELKARYSNDLFKIPYPTVNLGSIHGGDNPNRICGHCTLEFDVRLTPGMHMDSVRAEISERILQITNPLGIQFEMTPIFTGVPAFFVKENSTLLKTAEELTGHTGISVAFGTEGPFLQQLGMDTIIMGPGNIDQAHQPDEYMSMKMIDPCITALRELVIRSCL
;
A
#
# COMPACT_ATOMS: atom_id res chain seq x y z
N MET A 1 8.93 -6.16 31.27
CA MET A 1 9.52 -6.86 30.11
C MET A 1 8.70 -8.13 29.93
N PRO A 2 8.23 -8.45 28.72
CA PRO A 2 7.61 -9.76 28.52
C PRO A 2 8.66 -10.83 28.86
N ASP A 3 8.20 -11.90 29.49
CA ASP A 3 9.02 -13.06 29.79
C ASP A 3 9.58 -13.59 28.46
N ARG A 4 10.89 -13.93 28.40
CA ARG A 4 11.51 -14.52 27.19
C ARG A 4 10.82 -15.79 26.69
N ASN A 5 10.00 -16.41 27.54
CA ASN A 5 9.13 -17.54 27.19
C ASN A 5 7.68 -17.09 26.86
N SER A 6 7.44 -15.80 26.63
CA SER A 6 6.11 -15.30 26.26
C SER A 6 5.65 -15.91 24.94
N PRO A 7 4.42 -16.46 24.83
CA PRO A 7 3.85 -16.93 23.59
C PRO A 7 3.92 -15.87 22.46
N LEU A 8 3.72 -14.59 22.79
CA LEU A 8 3.82 -13.49 21.84
C LEU A 8 5.20 -13.42 21.15
N LEU A 9 6.30 -13.53 21.93
CA LEU A 9 7.65 -13.51 21.35
C LEU A 9 7.90 -14.70 20.42
N ALA A 10 7.38 -15.88 20.77
CA ALA A 10 7.47 -17.05 19.90
C ALA A 10 6.70 -16.86 18.59
N HIS A 11 5.51 -16.25 18.64
CA HIS A 11 4.72 -15.92 17.45
C HIS A 11 5.42 -14.85 16.58
N LEU A 12 6.00 -13.82 17.19
CA LEU A 12 6.76 -12.77 16.49
C LEU A 12 8.01 -13.34 15.82
N ASP A 13 8.78 -14.19 16.51
CA ASP A 13 9.95 -14.87 15.92
C ASP A 13 9.53 -15.76 14.75
N ARG A 14 8.46 -16.53 14.93
CA ARG A 14 7.97 -17.42 13.89
C ARG A 14 7.55 -16.67 12.63
N ILE A 15 6.81 -15.57 12.75
CA ILE A 15 6.33 -14.83 11.57
C ILE A 15 7.45 -14.06 10.86
N VAL A 16 8.44 -13.56 11.59
CA VAL A 16 9.65 -12.93 11.02
C VAL A 16 10.48 -13.95 10.25
N ASN A 17 10.61 -15.17 10.78
CA ASN A 17 11.37 -16.26 10.16
C ASN A 17 10.77 -16.75 8.84
N LEU A 18 9.50 -16.49 8.58
CA LEU A 18 8.84 -16.86 7.32
C LEU A 18 9.07 -15.79 6.26
N ALA A 19 10.05 -16.02 5.38
CA ALA A 19 10.35 -15.11 4.28
C ALA A 19 9.18 -15.02 3.28
N SER A 20 8.85 -13.80 2.86
CA SER A 20 7.73 -13.50 1.96
C SER A 20 7.98 -12.23 1.14
N ILE A 21 9.16 -12.14 0.54
CA ILE A 21 9.57 -10.96 -0.23
C ILE A 21 8.67 -10.79 -1.45
N SER A 22 8.09 -9.60 -1.63
CA SER A 22 7.36 -9.20 -2.83
C SER A 22 8.25 -8.33 -3.71
N SER A 23 8.36 -8.68 -4.99
CA SER A 23 9.21 -7.95 -5.94
C SER A 23 8.70 -8.03 -7.37
N VAL A 24 8.86 -6.92 -8.10
CA VAL A 24 8.69 -6.94 -9.57
C VAL A 24 9.75 -7.80 -10.28
N ASN A 25 10.89 -8.02 -9.64
CA ASN A 25 11.91 -8.94 -10.12
C ASN A 25 11.55 -10.37 -9.71
N LYS A 26 11.07 -11.16 -10.68
CA LYS A 26 10.65 -12.55 -10.47
C LYS A 26 11.72 -13.49 -9.92
N ALA A 27 13.00 -13.12 -9.99
CA ALA A 27 14.09 -13.94 -9.46
C ALA A 27 14.17 -13.92 -7.92
N ILE A 28 13.63 -12.88 -7.29
CA ILE A 28 13.63 -12.70 -5.84
C ILE A 28 12.20 -12.61 -5.25
N ASP A 29 11.18 -12.61 -6.10
CA ASP A 29 9.79 -12.62 -5.68
C ASP A 29 9.40 -13.96 -5.05
N MET A 30 8.80 -13.93 -3.87
CA MET A 30 8.46 -15.12 -3.09
C MET A 30 6.95 -15.23 -2.91
N SER A 31 6.47 -16.47 -2.79
CA SER A 31 5.12 -16.72 -2.32
C SER A 31 4.98 -16.37 -0.83
N ASN A 32 3.88 -15.74 -0.46
CA ASN A 32 3.53 -15.52 0.95
C ASN A 32 2.82 -16.73 1.60
N LYS A 33 2.70 -17.84 0.87
CA LYS A 33 1.90 -19.00 1.29
C LYS A 33 2.29 -19.54 2.67
N SER A 34 3.58 -19.59 3.00
CA SER A 34 4.06 -20.07 4.30
C SER A 34 3.59 -19.20 5.46
N VAL A 35 3.52 -17.88 5.26
CA VAL A 35 2.96 -16.93 6.24
C VAL A 35 1.46 -17.13 6.38
N ILE A 36 0.75 -17.26 5.25
CA ILE A 36 -0.70 -17.49 5.24
C ILE A 36 -1.07 -18.81 5.92
N ASP A 37 -0.36 -19.90 5.62
CA ASP A 37 -0.61 -21.21 6.25
C ASP A 37 -0.37 -21.15 7.77
N TYR A 38 0.67 -20.45 8.19
CA TYR A 38 0.94 -20.24 9.62
C TYR A 38 -0.21 -19.45 10.28
N LEU A 39 -0.62 -18.32 9.70
CA LEU A 39 -1.70 -17.51 10.24
C LEU A 39 -3.03 -18.25 10.24
N ALA A 40 -3.35 -19.00 9.17
CA ALA A 40 -4.56 -19.83 9.13
C ALA A 40 -4.60 -20.83 10.28
N ASN A 41 -3.50 -21.57 10.53
CA ASN A 41 -3.42 -22.50 11.64
C ASN A 41 -3.59 -21.83 13.02
N GLU A 42 -2.97 -20.66 13.21
CA GLU A 42 -3.11 -19.92 14.48
C GLU A 42 -4.57 -19.48 14.70
N PHE A 43 -5.22 -18.90 13.69
CA PHE A 43 -6.60 -18.44 13.82
C PHE A 43 -7.60 -19.61 13.90
N GLU A 44 -7.38 -20.73 13.17
CA GLU A 44 -8.20 -21.94 13.30
C GLU A 44 -8.12 -22.52 14.72
N THR A 45 -6.94 -22.53 15.33
CA THR A 45 -6.75 -22.97 16.73
C THR A 45 -7.55 -22.10 17.71
N LEU A 46 -7.77 -20.83 17.38
CA LEU A 46 -8.59 -19.88 18.12
C LEU A 46 -10.09 -19.99 17.78
N GLY A 47 -10.50 -20.88 16.87
CA GLY A 47 -11.89 -21.08 16.49
C GLY A 47 -12.40 -20.19 15.37
N PHE A 48 -11.52 -19.50 14.63
CA PHE A 48 -11.88 -18.79 13.41
C PHE A 48 -12.11 -19.75 12.26
N MET A 49 -13.02 -19.43 11.39
CA MET A 49 -13.19 -20.08 10.08
C MET A 49 -12.26 -19.39 9.08
N CYS A 50 -11.29 -20.14 8.56
CA CYS A 50 -10.26 -19.61 7.64
C CYS A 50 -10.55 -19.97 6.19
N GLU A 51 -10.42 -18.99 5.31
CA GLU A 51 -10.51 -19.14 3.87
C GLU A 51 -9.27 -18.57 3.20
N LEU A 52 -8.59 -19.37 2.38
CA LEU A 52 -7.45 -18.94 1.57
C LEU A 52 -7.97 -18.54 0.19
N VAL A 53 -7.71 -17.29 -0.21
CA VAL A 53 -8.14 -16.72 -1.49
C VAL A 53 -6.89 -16.46 -2.35
N PRO A 54 -6.67 -17.24 -3.43
CA PRO A 54 -5.56 -16.99 -4.33
C PRO A 54 -5.73 -15.65 -5.03
N CYS A 55 -4.63 -14.93 -5.20
CA CYS A 55 -4.62 -13.67 -5.94
C CYS A 55 -4.71 -13.92 -7.47
N VAL A 56 -5.21 -12.94 -8.20
CA VAL A 56 -5.30 -12.97 -9.66
C VAL A 56 -4.47 -11.79 -10.18
N PRO A 57 -3.57 -11.99 -11.17
CA PRO A 57 -3.34 -13.23 -11.93
C PRO A 57 -2.36 -14.23 -11.26
N ASP A 58 -1.61 -13.84 -10.22
CA ASP A 58 -0.59 -14.70 -9.61
C ASP A 58 -1.19 -15.65 -8.56
N LYS A 59 -1.45 -16.88 -8.98
CA LYS A 59 -2.02 -17.93 -8.13
C LYS A 59 -1.06 -18.49 -7.05
N ASN A 60 0.18 -18.01 -6.97
CA ASN A 60 1.14 -18.36 -5.91
C ASN A 60 1.10 -17.38 -4.73
N LYS A 61 0.31 -16.32 -4.83
CA LYS A 61 0.08 -15.34 -3.78
C LYS A 61 -1.34 -15.54 -3.23
N PHE A 62 -1.49 -15.41 -1.92
CA PHE A 62 -2.74 -15.74 -1.23
C PHE A 62 -3.14 -14.66 -0.25
N ASN A 63 -4.44 -14.41 -0.16
CA ASN A 63 -5.03 -13.70 0.96
C ASN A 63 -5.62 -14.73 1.95
N LEU A 64 -5.67 -14.39 3.23
CA LEU A 64 -6.41 -15.10 4.26
C LEU A 64 -7.59 -14.25 4.73
N ILE A 65 -8.78 -14.84 4.75
CA ILE A 65 -9.95 -14.29 5.43
C ILE A 65 -10.26 -15.22 6.60
N ALA A 66 -9.92 -14.81 7.82
CA ALA A 66 -10.22 -15.55 9.04
C ALA A 66 -11.38 -14.89 9.78
N THR A 67 -12.50 -15.57 9.93
CA THR A 67 -13.75 -15.02 10.48
C THR A 67 -14.13 -15.71 11.79
N TYR A 68 -14.40 -14.93 12.83
CA TYR A 68 -14.96 -15.38 14.10
C TYR A 68 -16.33 -14.74 14.32
N GLY A 69 -17.34 -15.57 14.62
CA GLY A 69 -18.72 -15.12 14.70
C GLY A 69 -19.41 -15.08 13.32
N SER A 70 -20.58 -14.48 13.26
CA SER A 70 -21.39 -14.43 12.03
C SER A 70 -22.37 -13.26 12.07
N GLY A 71 -22.96 -12.96 10.91
CA GLY A 71 -23.96 -11.89 10.77
C GLY A 71 -23.45 -10.68 10.01
N PRO A 72 -24.27 -9.64 9.85
CA PRO A 72 -23.88 -8.38 9.21
C PRO A 72 -23.07 -7.48 10.14
N GLY A 73 -22.36 -6.51 9.59
CA GLY A 73 -21.56 -5.56 10.36
C GLY A 73 -20.18 -6.09 10.68
N GLY A 74 -19.68 -5.78 11.89
CA GLY A 74 -18.41 -6.26 12.40
C GLY A 74 -17.20 -5.42 12.04
N LEU A 75 -16.03 -5.95 12.41
CA LEU A 75 -14.72 -5.31 12.28
C LEU A 75 -13.76 -6.19 11.50
N VAL A 76 -13.05 -5.59 10.55
CA VAL A 76 -11.87 -6.18 9.92
C VAL A 76 -10.61 -5.62 10.57
N LEU A 77 -9.70 -6.50 10.98
CA LEU A 77 -8.31 -6.16 11.31
C LEU A 77 -7.44 -6.66 10.15
N ALA A 78 -6.88 -5.75 9.39
CA ALA A 78 -6.19 -6.05 8.13
C ALA A 78 -4.70 -5.73 8.19
N GLY A 79 -3.93 -6.48 7.42
CA GLY A 79 -2.52 -6.22 7.16
C GLY A 79 -1.97 -7.06 6.03
N HIS A 80 -0.83 -6.66 5.49
CA HIS A 80 -0.13 -7.43 4.47
C HIS A 80 0.87 -8.42 5.08
N THR A 81 1.19 -9.44 4.31
CA THR A 81 2.06 -10.55 4.73
C THR A 81 3.39 -10.59 3.98
N ASP A 82 3.53 -9.79 2.96
CA ASP A 82 4.74 -9.62 2.20
C ASP A 82 5.68 -8.58 2.83
N THR A 83 6.90 -8.54 2.34
CA THR A 83 7.95 -7.61 2.74
C THR A 83 8.73 -7.15 1.53
N VAL A 84 9.36 -5.99 1.62
CA VAL A 84 10.26 -5.49 0.57
C VAL A 84 11.51 -6.37 0.40
N PRO A 85 12.18 -6.33 -0.77
CA PRO A 85 13.54 -6.85 -0.93
C PRO A 85 14.52 -6.15 0.01
N LEU A 86 15.54 -6.89 0.45
CA LEU A 86 16.56 -6.37 1.36
C LEU A 86 17.97 -6.60 0.81
N ASP A 87 18.93 -5.81 1.29
CA ASP A 87 20.35 -6.11 1.17
C ASP A 87 20.85 -6.60 2.54
N GLU A 88 21.00 -7.92 2.69
CA GLU A 88 21.43 -8.56 3.93
C GLU A 88 22.76 -8.00 4.47
N LYS A 89 23.64 -7.51 3.60
CA LYS A 89 24.94 -6.96 3.99
C LYS A 89 24.83 -5.66 4.81
N LEU A 90 23.71 -4.97 4.72
CA LEU A 90 23.44 -3.74 5.46
C LEU A 90 22.85 -4.00 6.84
N TRP A 91 22.39 -5.24 7.11
CA TRP A 91 21.80 -5.60 8.39
C TRP A 91 22.86 -5.94 9.43
N SER A 92 22.73 -5.42 10.65
CA SER A 92 23.62 -5.77 11.77
C SER A 92 23.15 -7.00 12.55
N VAL A 93 21.91 -7.46 12.30
CA VAL A 93 21.29 -8.67 12.85
C VAL A 93 20.74 -9.53 11.71
N ASP A 94 20.40 -10.79 11.99
CA ASP A 94 19.72 -11.66 11.01
C ASP A 94 18.29 -11.12 10.74
N PRO A 95 17.95 -10.70 9.52
CA PRO A 95 16.64 -10.12 9.20
C PRO A 95 15.49 -11.11 9.32
N PHE A 96 15.75 -12.41 9.24
CA PHE A 96 14.76 -13.49 9.35
C PHE A 96 14.72 -14.14 10.72
N ARG A 97 15.30 -13.50 11.72
CA ARG A 97 15.28 -13.96 13.12
C ARG A 97 14.99 -12.81 14.06
N LEU A 98 13.98 -12.96 14.92
CA LEU A 98 13.67 -11.95 15.91
C LEU A 98 14.86 -11.71 16.85
N THR A 99 15.37 -10.48 16.88
CA THR A 99 16.45 -10.08 17.76
C THR A 99 15.96 -9.01 18.74
N GLU A 100 15.94 -9.33 20.03
CA GLU A 100 15.57 -8.39 21.08
C GLU A 100 16.83 -7.68 21.61
N LYS A 101 16.87 -6.36 21.46
CA LYS A 101 17.97 -5.50 21.92
C LYS A 101 17.46 -4.08 22.21
N ASP A 102 17.91 -3.46 23.29
CA ASP A 102 17.65 -2.05 23.63
C ASP A 102 16.16 -1.65 23.65
N ASN A 103 15.29 -2.53 24.19
CA ASN A 103 13.82 -2.39 24.18
C ASN A 103 13.21 -2.30 22.76
N ARG A 104 13.86 -2.90 21.78
CA ARG A 104 13.43 -3.03 20.40
C ARG A 104 13.45 -4.49 19.98
N MET A 105 12.58 -4.82 19.07
CA MET A 105 12.52 -6.11 18.38
C MET A 105 12.89 -5.88 16.93
N TYR A 106 13.97 -6.48 16.48
CA TYR A 106 14.51 -6.35 15.12
C TYR A 106 14.11 -7.56 14.29
N GLY A 107 13.80 -7.34 13.01
CA GLY A 107 13.49 -8.37 12.03
C GLY A 107 12.71 -7.79 10.86
N LEU A 108 12.86 -8.36 9.67
CA LEU A 108 12.17 -7.92 8.46
C LEU A 108 10.67 -8.18 8.54
N GLY A 109 9.86 -7.14 8.36
CA GLY A 109 8.40 -7.19 8.49
C GLY A 109 7.92 -7.18 9.94
N ILE A 110 8.80 -6.94 10.93
CA ILE A 110 8.37 -6.80 12.34
C ILE A 110 7.53 -5.54 12.54
N THR A 111 7.81 -4.50 11.80
CA THR A 111 7.14 -3.21 11.81
C THR A 111 6.22 -3.07 10.60
N ASP A 112 6.67 -3.49 9.41
CA ASP A 112 5.97 -3.34 8.14
C ASP A 112 5.77 -4.72 7.46
N MET A 113 4.64 -5.39 7.71
CA MET A 113 3.79 -5.20 8.89
C MET A 113 3.37 -6.56 9.50
N LYS A 114 4.14 -7.64 9.22
CA LYS A 114 3.82 -9.00 9.69
C LYS A 114 3.68 -9.08 11.22
N GLY A 115 4.46 -8.26 11.96
CA GLY A 115 4.39 -8.21 13.41
C GLY A 115 3.04 -7.80 13.99
N PHE A 116 2.16 -7.21 13.18
CA PHE A 116 0.80 -6.85 13.58
C PHE A 116 -0.09 -8.06 13.88
N PHE A 117 0.06 -9.17 13.16
CA PHE A 117 -0.79 -10.36 13.34
C PHE A 117 -0.65 -11.03 14.71
N PRO A 118 0.56 -11.28 15.26
CA PRO A 118 0.70 -11.75 16.65
C PRO A 118 0.05 -10.82 17.68
N LEU A 119 0.06 -9.50 17.46
CA LEU A 119 -0.61 -8.55 18.36
C LEU A 119 -2.14 -8.66 18.27
N ILE A 120 -2.70 -8.95 17.09
CA ILE A 120 -4.12 -9.29 16.95
C ILE A 120 -4.46 -10.53 17.78
N VAL A 121 -3.66 -11.61 17.67
CA VAL A 121 -3.87 -12.85 18.44
C VAL A 121 -3.95 -12.54 19.94
N GLU A 122 -2.99 -11.79 20.50
CA GLU A 122 -2.98 -11.41 21.92
C GLU A 122 -4.14 -10.48 22.31
N ALA A 123 -4.60 -9.64 21.39
CA ALA A 123 -5.74 -8.75 21.64
C ALA A 123 -7.06 -9.52 21.73
N VAL A 124 -7.26 -10.51 20.84
CA VAL A 124 -8.56 -11.19 20.69
C VAL A 124 -8.72 -12.42 21.57
N LYS A 125 -7.62 -13.12 21.86
CA LYS A 125 -7.63 -14.37 22.65
C LYS A 125 -8.44 -14.29 23.95
N PRO A 126 -8.35 -13.22 24.77
CA PRO A 126 -9.15 -13.12 25.99
C PRO A 126 -10.65 -12.89 25.77
N LEU A 127 -11.06 -12.61 24.53
CA LEU A 127 -12.46 -12.30 24.19
C LEU A 127 -13.22 -13.50 23.61
N LEU A 128 -12.54 -14.58 23.24
CA LEU A 128 -13.13 -15.69 22.48
C LEU A 128 -14.13 -16.54 23.28
N ASP A 129 -14.11 -16.44 24.62
CA ASP A 129 -15.10 -17.08 25.48
C ASP A 129 -16.44 -16.31 25.57
N VAL A 130 -16.48 -15.09 24.97
CA VAL A 130 -17.67 -14.22 24.96
C VAL A 130 -18.42 -14.39 23.64
N LYS A 131 -19.74 -14.34 23.69
CA LYS A 131 -20.57 -14.40 22.47
C LYS A 131 -20.46 -13.09 21.67
N PHE A 132 -19.92 -13.17 20.47
CA PHE A 132 -19.88 -12.05 19.51
C PHE A 132 -21.27 -11.80 18.93
N ARG A 133 -21.68 -10.52 18.84
CA ARG A 133 -22.92 -10.06 18.19
C ARG A 133 -22.72 -9.83 16.71
N GLU A 134 -21.51 -9.40 16.34
CA GLU A 134 -21.09 -9.13 14.97
C GLU A 134 -19.74 -9.80 14.69
N PRO A 135 -19.43 -10.16 13.45
CA PRO A 135 -18.22 -10.89 13.14
C PRO A 135 -16.94 -10.04 13.36
N LEU A 136 -15.90 -10.70 13.85
CA LEU A 136 -14.53 -10.23 13.74
C LEU A 136 -13.86 -10.94 12.59
N ILE A 137 -13.23 -10.19 11.69
CA ILE A 137 -12.51 -10.72 10.54
C ILE A 137 -11.05 -10.29 10.63
N VAL A 138 -10.12 -11.23 10.55
CA VAL A 138 -8.72 -10.94 10.31
C VAL A 138 -8.44 -11.15 8.83
N LEU A 139 -7.90 -10.13 8.20
CA LEU A 139 -7.60 -10.10 6.77
C LEU A 139 -6.09 -9.98 6.60
N ALA A 140 -5.48 -11.03 6.02
CA ALA A 140 -4.06 -11.01 5.69
C ALA A 140 -3.92 -11.00 4.17
N THR A 141 -3.28 -9.98 3.62
CA THR A 141 -3.19 -9.73 2.17
C THR A 141 -1.80 -10.02 1.62
N ALA A 142 -1.71 -10.08 0.31
CA ALA A 142 -0.48 -10.30 -0.44
C ALA A 142 -0.13 -9.12 -1.35
N ASP A 143 1.16 -8.97 -1.65
CA ASP A 143 1.71 -8.04 -2.66
C ASP A 143 1.35 -6.56 -2.42
N GLU A 144 1.20 -6.15 -1.18
CA GLU A 144 1.00 -4.74 -0.85
C GLU A 144 2.19 -3.92 -1.35
N GLU A 145 3.41 -4.38 -1.07
CA GLU A 145 4.68 -3.72 -1.32
C GLU A 145 5.04 -3.55 -2.81
N THR A 146 4.29 -4.17 -3.71
CA THR A 146 4.54 -4.05 -5.15
C THR A 146 3.34 -3.58 -5.93
N SER A 147 2.20 -4.26 -5.78
CA SER A 147 1.05 -4.07 -6.68
C SER A 147 -0.27 -3.90 -5.97
N MET A 148 -0.34 -4.18 -4.65
CA MET A 148 -1.57 -4.30 -3.86
C MET A 148 -2.56 -5.32 -4.45
N GLN A 149 -2.03 -6.35 -5.13
CA GLN A 149 -2.86 -7.29 -5.87
C GLN A 149 -3.79 -8.10 -4.96
N GLY A 150 -3.37 -8.36 -3.72
CA GLY A 150 -4.19 -9.00 -2.70
C GLY A 150 -5.48 -8.23 -2.45
N ALA A 151 -5.38 -6.98 -2.06
CA ALA A 151 -6.53 -6.12 -1.78
C ALA A 151 -7.39 -5.85 -3.02
N LYS A 152 -6.77 -5.69 -4.21
CA LYS A 152 -7.50 -5.55 -5.49
C LYS A 152 -8.36 -6.77 -5.79
N THR A 153 -7.78 -7.97 -5.67
CA THR A 153 -8.52 -9.24 -5.87
C THR A 153 -9.73 -9.31 -4.94
N LEU A 154 -9.58 -8.95 -3.68
CA LEU A 154 -10.69 -8.94 -2.72
C LEU A 154 -11.76 -7.90 -3.05
N ALA A 155 -11.36 -6.71 -3.48
CA ALA A 155 -12.27 -5.65 -3.90
C ALA A 155 -13.09 -6.08 -5.13
N GLU A 156 -12.46 -6.72 -6.13
CA GLU A 156 -13.11 -7.28 -7.31
C GLU A 156 -14.08 -8.43 -6.96
N LEU A 157 -13.70 -9.29 -6.01
CA LEU A 157 -14.57 -10.35 -5.50
C LEU A 157 -15.72 -9.82 -4.62
N GLY A 158 -15.66 -8.55 -4.19
CA GLY A 158 -16.66 -7.93 -3.34
C GLY A 158 -16.68 -8.45 -1.90
N ARG A 159 -15.55 -8.94 -1.36
CA ARG A 159 -15.45 -9.55 -0.01
C ARG A 159 -14.07 -9.37 0.63
N PRO A 160 -13.92 -9.45 1.98
CA PRO A 160 -15.03 -9.68 2.94
C PRO A 160 -15.98 -8.48 3.03
N LYS A 161 -17.10 -8.66 3.74
CA LYS A 161 -18.03 -7.58 4.10
C LYS A 161 -17.99 -7.35 5.60
N ALA A 162 -17.80 -6.09 5.99
CA ALA A 162 -17.88 -5.65 7.38
C ALA A 162 -18.33 -4.18 7.42
N ARG A 163 -18.68 -3.67 8.61
CA ARG A 163 -18.98 -2.26 8.81
C ARG A 163 -17.72 -1.40 8.83
N SER A 164 -16.66 -1.92 9.48
CA SER A 164 -15.45 -1.16 9.77
C SER A 164 -14.19 -1.96 9.50
N ALA A 165 -13.08 -1.27 9.22
CA ALA A 165 -11.77 -1.90 9.04
C ALA A 165 -10.64 -1.05 9.64
N VAL A 166 -9.67 -1.72 10.24
CA VAL A 166 -8.40 -1.14 10.69
C VAL A 166 -7.26 -1.84 9.98
N ILE A 167 -6.42 -1.08 9.29
CA ILE A 167 -5.20 -1.57 8.65
C ILE A 167 -4.02 -1.24 9.56
N GLY A 168 -3.21 -2.23 9.90
CA GLY A 168 -2.19 -2.15 10.96
C GLY A 168 -0.84 -1.59 10.53
N GLU A 169 -0.79 -0.70 9.54
CA GLU A 169 0.45 -0.04 9.10
C GLU A 169 1.16 0.72 10.24
N PRO A 170 2.49 0.89 10.17
CA PRO A 170 3.29 1.49 11.24
C PRO A 170 3.08 3.00 11.37
N THR A 171 2.02 3.41 12.06
CA THR A 171 1.64 4.82 12.25
C THR A 171 1.99 5.37 13.62
N GLY A 172 2.68 4.60 14.47
CA GLY A 172 2.94 4.95 15.87
C GLY A 172 1.66 4.99 16.70
N MET A 173 0.68 4.16 16.37
CA MET A 173 -0.67 4.14 16.97
C MET A 173 -1.44 5.45 16.78
N ARG A 174 -1.08 6.28 15.81
CA ARG A 174 -1.85 7.47 15.44
C ARG A 174 -2.85 7.11 14.34
N PRO A 175 -4.14 7.37 14.51
CA PRO A 175 -5.12 7.11 13.46
C PRO A 175 -4.80 7.92 12.20
N VAL A 176 -4.70 7.26 11.04
CA VAL A 176 -4.52 7.92 9.76
C VAL A 176 -5.87 7.96 9.05
N ARG A 177 -6.28 9.17 8.66
CA ARG A 177 -7.56 9.44 8.00
C ARG A 177 -7.44 9.81 6.52
N ALA A 178 -6.23 10.01 6.02
CA ALA A 178 -6.01 10.34 4.61
C ALA A 178 -4.62 9.99 4.13
N HIS A 179 -4.52 9.51 2.89
CA HIS A 179 -3.29 9.49 2.12
C HIS A 179 -3.55 9.87 0.67
N LYS A 180 -2.51 10.32 -0.03
CA LYS A 180 -2.58 10.62 -1.46
C LYS A 180 -2.64 9.34 -2.28
N GLY A 181 -3.32 9.40 -3.42
CA GLY A 181 -3.21 8.37 -4.44
C GLY A 181 -1.86 8.40 -5.14
N ILE A 182 -1.49 7.28 -5.72
CA ILE A 182 -0.22 7.07 -6.42
C ILE A 182 -0.54 6.60 -7.85
N MET A 183 -0.02 7.31 -8.82
CA MET A 183 -0.13 6.96 -10.24
C MET A 183 1.24 7.13 -10.89
N MET A 184 1.77 6.09 -11.52
CA MET A 184 3.02 6.13 -12.27
C MET A 184 2.76 5.61 -13.67
N ASP A 185 3.03 6.45 -14.66
CA ASP A 185 2.74 6.14 -16.04
C ASP A 185 3.94 6.47 -16.94
N SER A 186 4.03 5.77 -18.06
CA SER A 186 5.02 5.95 -19.12
C SER A 186 4.35 6.51 -20.36
N ILE A 187 4.89 7.59 -20.91
CA ILE A 187 4.51 8.17 -22.20
C ILE A 187 5.59 7.79 -23.19
N ARG A 188 5.20 7.10 -24.26
CA ARG A 188 6.05 6.78 -25.41
C ARG A 188 5.59 7.55 -26.63
N LEU A 189 6.53 8.26 -27.25
CA LEU A 189 6.35 8.91 -28.54
C LEU A 189 7.15 8.17 -29.60
N SER A 190 6.51 7.89 -30.74
CA SER A 190 7.18 7.27 -31.89
C SER A 190 6.99 8.15 -33.15
N GLY A 191 8.10 8.58 -33.68
CA GLY A 191 8.22 9.31 -34.90
C GLY A 191 8.92 8.48 -35.98
N GLU A 192 9.65 9.13 -36.87
CA GLU A 192 10.38 8.52 -37.99
C GLU A 192 11.85 8.96 -37.95
N SER A 193 12.77 7.97 -37.97
CA SER A 193 14.19 8.24 -38.01
C SER A 193 14.66 8.58 -39.42
N GLY A 194 15.60 9.53 -39.52
CA GLY A 194 16.23 9.92 -40.78
C GLY A 194 17.60 10.54 -40.53
N HIS A 195 18.30 10.91 -41.60
CA HIS A 195 19.58 11.61 -41.47
C HIS A 195 19.36 13.05 -41.02
N SER A 196 20.04 13.50 -39.99
CA SER A 196 19.82 14.80 -39.33
C SER A 196 20.11 16.02 -40.22
N SER A 197 20.88 15.86 -41.33
CA SER A 197 21.14 16.94 -42.27
C SER A 197 19.94 17.32 -43.12
N ASP A 198 18.92 16.47 -43.22
CA ASP A 198 17.68 16.74 -43.90
C ASP A 198 16.48 16.43 -43.00
N PRO A 199 15.92 17.45 -42.34
CA PRO A 199 14.77 17.27 -41.44
C PRO A 199 13.52 16.70 -42.11
N GLY A 200 13.42 16.79 -43.45
CA GLY A 200 12.32 16.22 -44.21
C GLY A 200 12.33 14.67 -44.31
N LEU A 201 13.42 14.03 -43.92
CA LEU A 201 13.58 12.58 -43.97
C LEU A 201 13.04 11.84 -42.75
N GLY A 202 12.46 12.55 -41.78
CA GLY A 202 11.94 11.91 -40.57
C GLY A 202 11.01 12.80 -39.78
N ASN A 203 10.61 12.29 -38.61
CA ASN A 203 9.74 13.00 -37.69
C ASN A 203 10.29 12.83 -36.24
N ASN A 204 10.74 13.93 -35.64
CA ASN A 204 11.55 13.91 -34.43
C ASN A 204 10.68 13.74 -33.18
N ALA A 205 10.70 12.56 -32.59
CA ALA A 205 10.00 12.25 -31.32
C ALA A 205 10.54 13.04 -30.11
N LEU A 206 11.82 13.47 -30.13
CA LEU A 206 12.39 14.26 -29.03
C LEU A 206 11.88 15.70 -29.06
N ASP A 207 11.72 16.31 -30.26
CA ASP A 207 11.14 17.63 -30.38
C ASP A 207 9.67 17.65 -29.96
N ALA A 208 8.92 16.59 -30.29
CA ALA A 208 7.55 16.42 -29.79
C ALA A 208 7.50 16.24 -28.28
N MET A 209 8.45 15.48 -27.70
CA MET A 209 8.54 15.27 -26.25
C MET A 209 8.82 16.57 -25.50
N TYR A 210 9.60 17.48 -26.04
CA TYR A 210 9.79 18.82 -25.46
C TYR A 210 8.45 19.56 -25.28
N ALA A 211 7.57 19.51 -26.29
CA ALA A 211 6.26 20.13 -26.22
C ALA A 211 5.35 19.41 -25.18
N VAL A 212 5.39 18.08 -25.13
CA VAL A 212 4.67 17.26 -24.15
C VAL A 212 5.13 17.59 -22.72
N ILE A 213 6.43 17.70 -22.46
CA ILE A 213 6.98 18.12 -21.17
C ILE A 213 6.44 19.50 -20.78
N GLY A 214 6.43 20.46 -21.72
CA GLY A 214 5.89 21.79 -21.50
C GLY A 214 4.42 21.77 -21.08
N GLU A 215 3.61 20.90 -21.70
CA GLU A 215 2.19 20.69 -21.35
C GLU A 215 2.03 20.05 -19.97
N LEU A 216 2.79 19.03 -19.63
CA LEU A 216 2.73 18.41 -18.31
C LEU A 216 3.12 19.37 -17.18
N ILE A 217 4.09 20.25 -17.42
CA ILE A 217 4.47 21.31 -16.47
C ILE A 217 3.32 22.33 -16.32
N ARG A 218 2.59 22.65 -17.39
CA ARG A 218 1.42 23.53 -17.37
C ARG A 218 0.27 22.84 -16.60
N TYR A 219 -0.02 21.58 -16.92
CA TYR A 219 -1.02 20.77 -16.24
C TYR A 219 -0.74 20.65 -14.72
N ARG A 220 0.51 20.45 -14.32
CA ARG A 220 0.94 20.50 -12.91
C ARG A 220 0.50 21.78 -12.20
N LYS A 221 0.65 22.95 -12.86
CA LYS A 221 0.22 24.24 -12.30
C LYS A 221 -1.29 24.35 -12.19
N GLU A 222 -2.01 23.83 -13.17
CA GLU A 222 -3.47 23.79 -13.17
C GLU A 222 -4.01 22.88 -12.06
N LEU A 223 -3.45 21.68 -11.90
CA LEU A 223 -3.83 20.77 -10.81
C LEU A 223 -3.64 21.42 -9.45
N LYS A 224 -2.50 22.10 -9.24
CA LYS A 224 -2.21 22.83 -8.02
C LYS A 224 -3.24 23.95 -7.75
N ALA A 225 -3.74 24.61 -8.79
CA ALA A 225 -4.74 25.67 -8.67
C ALA A 225 -6.17 25.13 -8.45
N ARG A 226 -6.48 23.96 -9.04
CA ARG A 226 -7.81 23.34 -8.96
C ARG A 226 -8.10 22.59 -7.66
N TYR A 227 -7.06 22.01 -7.04
CA TYR A 227 -7.21 21.10 -5.92
C TYR A 227 -6.37 21.57 -4.73
N SER A 228 -6.99 21.64 -3.57
CA SER A 228 -6.31 21.87 -2.28
C SER A 228 -6.94 20.97 -1.22
N ASN A 229 -6.10 20.40 -0.34
CA ASN A 229 -6.53 19.66 0.83
C ASN A 229 -5.55 19.89 1.97
N ASP A 230 -5.95 20.72 2.92
CA ASP A 230 -5.11 21.21 4.03
C ASP A 230 -4.74 20.12 5.06
N LEU A 231 -5.29 18.91 4.92
CA LEU A 231 -4.83 17.77 5.71
C LEU A 231 -3.38 17.36 5.39
N PHE A 232 -2.88 17.71 4.20
CA PHE A 232 -1.54 17.32 3.77
C PHE A 232 -0.53 18.46 3.90
N LYS A 233 0.69 18.13 4.34
CA LYS A 233 1.82 19.08 4.34
C LYS A 233 2.03 19.74 2.97
N ILE A 234 1.85 18.98 1.89
CA ILE A 234 1.78 19.50 0.52
C ILE A 234 0.31 19.42 0.10
N PRO A 235 -0.48 20.51 0.19
CA PRO A 235 -1.94 20.46 0.13
C PRO A 235 -2.53 20.29 -1.27
N TYR A 236 -1.72 20.06 -2.28
CA TYR A 236 -2.13 19.94 -3.68
C TYR A 236 -1.57 18.68 -4.33
N PRO A 237 -2.13 18.23 -5.48
CA PRO A 237 -1.59 17.13 -6.26
C PRO A 237 -0.21 17.49 -6.80
N THR A 238 0.66 16.49 -6.92
CA THR A 238 2.00 16.69 -7.51
C THR A 238 2.16 15.86 -8.78
N VAL A 239 2.90 16.41 -9.74
CA VAL A 239 3.33 15.71 -10.96
C VAL A 239 4.86 15.81 -11.00
N ASN A 240 5.53 14.69 -11.00
CA ASN A 240 6.98 14.59 -11.08
C ASN A 240 7.37 13.92 -12.40
N LEU A 241 8.22 14.56 -13.19
CA LEU A 241 8.83 13.97 -14.37
C LEU A 241 10.09 13.23 -13.90
N GLY A 242 10.02 11.89 -13.88
CA GLY A 242 11.01 11.04 -13.20
C GLY A 242 12.20 10.66 -14.07
N SER A 243 11.93 10.17 -15.27
CA SER A 243 12.98 9.75 -16.21
C SER A 243 12.61 10.06 -17.66
N ILE A 244 13.61 10.26 -18.51
CA ILE A 244 13.44 10.43 -19.95
C ILE A 244 14.55 9.70 -20.69
N HIS A 245 14.16 8.96 -21.73
CA HIS A 245 15.07 8.21 -22.59
C HIS A 245 14.65 8.36 -24.05
N GLY A 246 15.59 8.67 -24.95
CA GLY A 246 15.26 8.80 -26.37
C GLY A 246 16.48 9.03 -27.25
N GLY A 247 16.35 8.63 -28.52
CA GLY A 247 17.42 8.73 -29.49
C GLY A 247 18.56 7.74 -29.25
N ASP A 248 19.45 7.65 -30.23
CA ASP A 248 20.61 6.72 -30.22
C ASP A 248 21.87 7.37 -30.76
N ASN A 249 21.76 8.40 -31.61
CA ASN A 249 22.91 9.04 -32.22
C ASN A 249 22.60 10.51 -32.61
N PRO A 250 23.53 11.48 -32.35
CA PRO A 250 23.28 12.90 -32.60
C PRO A 250 23.15 13.27 -34.08
N ASN A 251 23.60 12.43 -35.05
CA ASN A 251 23.43 12.67 -36.46
C ASN A 251 22.19 11.98 -37.05
N ARG A 252 21.25 11.56 -36.20
CA ARG A 252 20.03 10.87 -36.60
C ARG A 252 18.80 11.54 -35.98
N ILE A 253 17.75 11.72 -36.78
CA ILE A 253 16.45 12.18 -36.27
C ILE A 253 15.92 11.17 -35.26
N CYS A 254 15.55 11.61 -34.06
CA CYS A 254 15.10 10.75 -32.98
C CYS A 254 13.75 10.09 -33.32
N GLY A 255 13.77 8.77 -33.52
CA GLY A 255 12.58 8.01 -33.90
C GLY A 255 11.69 7.63 -32.72
N HIS A 256 12.18 7.68 -31.48
CA HIS A 256 11.36 7.37 -30.29
C HIS A 256 11.91 8.07 -29.03
N CYS A 257 10.98 8.46 -28.16
CA CYS A 257 11.31 9.04 -26.86
C CYS A 257 10.30 8.58 -25.83
N THR A 258 10.76 8.20 -24.64
CA THR A 258 9.93 7.74 -23.53
C THR A 258 10.15 8.65 -22.32
N LEU A 259 9.06 9.04 -21.66
CA LEU A 259 9.04 9.81 -20.42
C LEU A 259 8.25 9.03 -19.37
N GLU A 260 8.83 8.83 -18.20
CA GLU A 260 8.13 8.26 -17.04
C GLU A 260 7.86 9.34 -16.00
N PHE A 261 6.68 9.33 -15.42
CA PHE A 261 6.24 10.35 -14.48
C PHE A 261 5.36 9.77 -13.36
N ASP A 262 5.39 10.45 -12.21
CA ASP A 262 4.60 10.14 -11.02
C ASP A 262 3.57 11.24 -10.77
N VAL A 263 2.34 10.86 -10.42
CA VAL A 263 1.30 11.78 -9.96
C VAL A 263 0.81 11.35 -8.59
N ARG A 264 0.86 12.29 -7.63
CA ARG A 264 0.24 12.10 -6.33
C ARG A 264 -1.09 12.83 -6.29
N LEU A 265 -2.18 12.04 -6.22
CA LEU A 265 -3.54 12.55 -6.26
C LEU A 265 -4.04 12.89 -4.85
N THR A 266 -4.75 14.01 -4.69
CA THR A 266 -5.47 14.29 -3.45
C THR A 266 -6.83 13.58 -3.43
N PRO A 267 -7.41 13.31 -2.25
CA PRO A 267 -8.77 12.78 -2.15
C PRO A 267 -9.79 13.56 -2.99
N GLY A 268 -10.67 12.84 -3.66
CA GLY A 268 -11.65 13.40 -4.61
C GLY A 268 -11.17 13.40 -6.07
N MET A 269 -9.90 13.09 -6.35
CA MET A 269 -9.40 12.88 -7.70
C MET A 269 -9.47 11.39 -8.09
N HIS A 270 -9.80 11.12 -9.34
CA HIS A 270 -9.85 9.77 -9.91
C HIS A 270 -8.70 9.57 -10.91
N MET A 271 -7.96 8.48 -10.77
CA MET A 271 -6.79 8.18 -11.62
C MET A 271 -7.15 8.15 -13.11
N ASP A 272 -8.24 7.47 -13.47
CA ASP A 272 -8.65 7.34 -14.86
C ASP A 272 -9.03 8.68 -15.48
N SER A 273 -9.64 9.58 -14.72
CA SER A 273 -9.94 10.94 -15.18
C SER A 273 -8.67 11.74 -15.44
N VAL A 274 -7.66 11.60 -14.56
CA VAL A 274 -6.37 12.27 -14.75
C VAL A 274 -5.60 11.70 -15.94
N ARG A 275 -5.63 10.38 -16.14
CA ARG A 275 -5.05 9.73 -17.34
C ARG A 275 -5.73 10.20 -18.62
N ALA A 276 -7.05 10.29 -18.62
CA ALA A 276 -7.83 10.79 -19.76
C ALA A 276 -7.48 12.24 -20.09
N GLU A 277 -7.44 13.13 -19.09
CA GLU A 277 -7.04 14.54 -19.29
C GLU A 277 -5.61 14.66 -19.84
N ILE A 278 -4.65 13.89 -19.32
CA ILE A 278 -3.26 13.88 -19.82
C ILE A 278 -3.21 13.38 -21.26
N SER A 279 -3.89 12.27 -21.55
CA SER A 279 -3.90 11.68 -22.90
C SER A 279 -4.49 12.64 -23.92
N GLU A 280 -5.63 13.29 -23.62
CA GLU A 280 -6.25 14.25 -24.50
C GLU A 280 -5.32 15.44 -24.85
N ARG A 281 -4.65 15.99 -23.82
CA ARG A 281 -3.69 17.10 -23.99
C ARG A 281 -2.49 16.71 -24.86
N ILE A 282 -1.98 15.49 -24.68
CA ILE A 282 -0.84 15.00 -25.47
C ILE A 282 -1.26 14.75 -26.92
N LEU A 283 -2.44 14.18 -27.15
CA LEU A 283 -2.98 13.96 -28.50
C LEU A 283 -3.16 15.29 -29.29
N GLN A 284 -3.52 16.38 -28.61
CA GLN A 284 -3.58 17.71 -29.22
C GLN A 284 -2.22 18.21 -29.75
N ILE A 285 -1.12 17.74 -29.14
CA ILE A 285 0.25 18.06 -29.56
C ILE A 285 0.74 17.09 -30.63
N THR A 286 0.55 15.79 -30.42
CA THR A 286 1.18 14.76 -31.26
C THR A 286 0.48 14.52 -32.59
N ASN A 287 -0.87 14.63 -32.64
CA ASN A 287 -1.64 14.42 -33.87
C ASN A 287 -1.26 15.38 -35.00
N PRO A 288 -1.17 16.72 -34.78
CA PRO A 288 -0.74 17.63 -35.83
C PRO A 288 0.68 17.41 -36.32
N LEU A 289 1.53 16.82 -35.47
CA LEU A 289 2.92 16.51 -35.78
C LEU A 289 3.09 15.14 -36.46
N GLY A 290 2.03 14.32 -36.57
CA GLY A 290 2.12 12.96 -37.08
C GLY A 290 2.94 12.01 -36.21
N ILE A 291 3.08 12.32 -34.92
CA ILE A 291 3.78 11.49 -33.93
C ILE A 291 2.78 10.51 -33.29
N GLN A 292 3.14 9.25 -33.26
CA GLN A 292 2.35 8.26 -32.52
C GLN A 292 2.59 8.41 -31.02
N PHE A 293 1.50 8.34 -30.24
CA PHE A 293 1.50 8.46 -28.78
C PHE A 293 0.90 7.21 -28.15
N GLU A 294 1.57 6.72 -27.14
CA GLU A 294 1.09 5.66 -26.24
C GLU A 294 1.34 6.07 -24.80
N MET A 295 0.35 5.88 -23.91
CA MET A 295 0.51 6.02 -22.47
C MET A 295 0.12 4.71 -21.79
N THR A 296 1.05 4.16 -21.00
CA THR A 296 0.86 2.90 -20.29
C THR A 296 1.16 3.08 -18.80
N PRO A 297 0.33 2.51 -17.90
CA PRO A 297 0.65 2.51 -16.49
C PRO A 297 1.89 1.62 -16.23
N ILE A 298 2.83 2.13 -15.44
CA ILE A 298 3.98 1.35 -14.93
C ILE A 298 3.48 0.34 -13.90
N PHE A 299 2.48 0.76 -13.11
CA PHE A 299 1.68 -0.13 -12.28
C PHE A 299 0.24 0.40 -12.21
N THR A 300 -0.71 -0.42 -11.77
CA THR A 300 -2.15 -0.06 -11.79
C THR A 300 -2.50 1.18 -10.99
N GLY A 301 -1.66 1.55 -10.00
CA GLY A 301 -1.86 2.70 -9.12
C GLY A 301 -2.65 2.38 -7.85
N VAL A 302 -2.63 3.34 -6.94
CA VAL A 302 -3.35 3.29 -5.66
C VAL A 302 -4.26 4.51 -5.59
N PRO A 303 -5.57 4.37 -5.39
CA PRO A 303 -6.46 5.51 -5.21
C PRO A 303 -6.10 6.33 -3.96
N ALA A 304 -6.52 7.59 -3.92
CA ALA A 304 -6.42 8.38 -2.71
C ALA A 304 -7.39 7.86 -1.64
N PHE A 305 -6.96 7.92 -0.40
CA PHE A 305 -7.73 7.48 0.77
C PHE A 305 -8.21 8.68 1.59
N PHE A 306 -9.45 8.62 2.05
CA PHE A 306 -10.00 9.66 2.91
C PHE A 306 -11.11 9.12 3.80
N VAL A 307 -11.04 9.44 5.08
CA VAL A 307 -12.05 9.13 6.10
C VAL A 307 -12.84 10.38 6.42
N LYS A 308 -14.17 10.28 6.39
CA LYS A 308 -15.07 11.38 6.72
C LYS A 308 -14.95 11.75 8.21
N GLU A 309 -15.13 13.03 8.54
CA GLU A 309 -15.05 13.53 9.93
C GLU A 309 -16.09 12.95 10.88
N ASN A 310 -17.22 12.49 10.34
CA ASN A 310 -18.27 11.84 11.12
C ASN A 310 -18.07 10.34 11.32
N SER A 311 -16.93 9.75 10.85
CA SER A 311 -16.61 8.35 11.07
C SER A 311 -16.62 8.02 12.57
N THR A 312 -17.42 7.02 12.93
CA THR A 312 -17.46 6.53 14.30
C THR A 312 -16.17 5.79 14.67
N LEU A 313 -15.62 5.04 13.71
CA LEU A 313 -14.36 4.31 13.90
C LEU A 313 -13.21 5.28 14.15
N LEU A 314 -13.09 6.35 13.37
CA LEU A 314 -12.03 7.35 13.56
C LEU A 314 -12.13 7.98 14.95
N LYS A 315 -13.32 8.43 15.38
CA LYS A 315 -13.52 9.02 16.70
C LYS A 315 -13.18 8.06 17.83
N THR A 316 -13.57 6.78 17.69
CA THR A 316 -13.22 5.75 18.65
C THR A 316 -11.71 5.55 18.73
N ALA A 317 -11.01 5.50 17.59
CA ALA A 317 -9.56 5.36 17.56
C ALA A 317 -8.83 6.58 18.16
N GLU A 318 -9.32 7.80 17.89
CA GLU A 318 -8.81 9.03 18.50
C GLU A 318 -8.98 9.03 20.02
N GLU A 319 -10.14 8.58 20.50
CA GLU A 319 -10.40 8.44 21.94
C GLU A 319 -9.46 7.42 22.60
N LEU A 320 -9.31 6.23 22.00
CA LEU A 320 -8.50 5.15 22.56
C LEU A 320 -6.99 5.47 22.58
N THR A 321 -6.51 6.20 21.58
CA THR A 321 -5.08 6.52 21.44
C THR A 321 -4.70 7.86 22.04
N GLY A 322 -5.66 8.76 22.26
CA GLY A 322 -5.42 10.15 22.65
C GLY A 322 -4.81 11.00 21.54
N HIS A 323 -4.82 10.52 20.29
CA HIS A 323 -4.24 11.20 19.12
C HIS A 323 -5.34 11.57 18.11
N THR A 324 -5.29 12.78 17.58
CA THR A 324 -6.15 13.18 16.45
C THR A 324 -5.68 12.54 15.14
N GLY A 325 -6.64 12.26 14.25
CA GLY A 325 -6.39 11.68 12.94
C GLY A 325 -5.48 12.54 12.07
N ILE A 326 -4.46 11.92 11.49
CA ILE A 326 -3.45 12.57 10.65
C ILE A 326 -3.57 12.13 9.19
N SER A 327 -2.85 12.81 8.31
CA SER A 327 -2.57 12.37 6.95
C SER A 327 -1.14 11.85 6.83
N VAL A 328 -0.94 10.90 5.89
CA VAL A 328 0.39 10.36 5.58
C VAL A 328 0.71 10.48 4.08
N ALA A 329 1.99 10.34 3.75
CA ALA A 329 2.46 10.47 2.37
C ALA A 329 2.51 9.12 1.62
N PHE A 330 2.60 8.00 2.34
CA PHE A 330 2.60 6.66 1.76
C PHE A 330 1.19 6.20 1.40
N GLY A 331 1.08 5.26 0.47
CA GLY A 331 -0.17 4.62 0.09
C GLY A 331 -0.40 3.37 0.92
N THR A 332 -1.64 2.91 1.00
CA THR A 332 -2.03 1.68 1.70
C THR A 332 -3.20 1.01 0.99
N GLU A 333 -3.61 -0.16 1.46
CA GLU A 333 -4.79 -0.89 0.97
C GLU A 333 -6.14 -0.23 1.36
N GLY A 334 -6.12 0.87 2.13
CA GLY A 334 -7.32 1.57 2.61
C GLY A 334 -8.40 1.83 1.56
N PRO A 335 -8.07 2.34 0.37
CA PRO A 335 -9.06 2.59 -0.68
C PRO A 335 -9.84 1.35 -1.12
N PHE A 336 -9.18 0.17 -1.13
CA PHE A 336 -9.82 -1.09 -1.56
C PHE A 336 -10.81 -1.59 -0.51
N LEU A 337 -10.51 -1.43 0.79
CA LEU A 337 -11.47 -1.76 1.85
C LEU A 337 -12.64 -0.77 1.87
N GLN A 338 -12.40 0.52 1.57
CA GLN A 338 -13.48 1.50 1.37
C GLN A 338 -14.36 1.16 0.16
N GLN A 339 -13.79 0.63 -0.92
CA GLN A 339 -14.55 0.14 -2.08
C GLN A 339 -15.47 -1.03 -1.71
N LEU A 340 -15.10 -1.86 -0.73
CA LEU A 340 -15.93 -2.90 -0.17
C LEU A 340 -17.06 -2.36 0.75
N GLY A 341 -17.08 -1.05 1.00
CA GLY A 341 -18.11 -0.35 1.79
C GLY A 341 -17.77 -0.18 3.26
N MET A 342 -16.54 -0.44 3.69
CA MET A 342 -16.12 -0.35 5.08
C MET A 342 -15.72 1.07 5.47
N ASP A 343 -16.11 1.53 6.66
CA ASP A 343 -15.49 2.68 7.33
C ASP A 343 -14.08 2.24 7.76
N THR A 344 -13.04 2.79 7.14
CA THR A 344 -11.68 2.28 7.23
C THR A 344 -10.75 3.34 7.79
N ILE A 345 -9.92 2.96 8.76
CA ILE A 345 -8.77 3.75 9.24
C ILE A 345 -7.48 2.94 9.11
N ILE A 346 -6.35 3.64 9.18
CA ILE A 346 -5.03 3.02 9.20
C ILE A 346 -4.42 3.33 10.57
N MET A 347 -4.03 2.32 11.33
CA MET A 347 -3.48 2.50 12.66
C MET A 347 -2.79 1.22 13.13
N GLY A 348 -1.50 1.31 13.37
CA GLY A 348 -0.73 0.18 13.88
C GLY A 348 0.54 0.59 14.63
N PRO A 349 1.23 -0.40 15.22
CA PRO A 349 2.44 -0.18 15.99
C PRO A 349 3.64 0.10 15.08
N GLY A 350 4.72 0.63 15.65
CA GLY A 350 5.92 0.97 14.90
C GLY A 350 5.86 2.35 14.25
N ASN A 351 6.88 2.68 13.50
CA ASN A 351 7.02 3.96 12.81
C ASN A 351 7.42 3.69 11.35
N ILE A 352 6.77 4.37 10.41
CA ILE A 352 7.06 4.27 8.99
C ILE A 352 8.53 4.60 8.65
N ASP A 353 9.22 5.39 9.46
CA ASP A 353 10.66 5.68 9.28
C ASP A 353 11.54 4.42 9.43
N GLN A 354 11.00 3.32 9.96
CA GLN A 354 11.67 2.03 10.09
C GLN A 354 11.36 1.07 8.93
N ALA A 355 10.30 1.35 8.18
CA ALA A 355 9.94 0.58 7.01
C ALA A 355 11.01 0.71 5.91
N HIS A 356 11.28 -0.36 5.17
CA HIS A 356 12.23 -0.39 4.04
C HIS A 356 13.67 0.00 4.42
N GLN A 357 14.04 -0.15 5.70
CA GLN A 357 15.38 0.18 6.20
C GLN A 357 16.08 -1.07 6.73
N PRO A 358 17.41 -1.16 6.58
CA PRO A 358 18.19 -2.14 7.33
C PRO A 358 17.97 -1.98 8.84
N ASP A 359 18.04 -3.10 9.56
CA ASP A 359 17.76 -3.13 11.00
C ASP A 359 16.36 -2.59 11.36
N GLU A 360 15.36 -2.91 10.52
CA GLU A 360 13.96 -2.64 10.82
C GLU A 360 13.63 -3.14 12.22
N TYR A 361 12.93 -2.31 13.00
CA TYR A 361 12.57 -2.67 14.37
C TYR A 361 11.21 -2.11 14.80
N MET A 362 10.55 -2.83 15.71
CA MET A 362 9.42 -2.36 16.47
C MET A 362 9.84 -2.06 17.92
N SER A 363 9.46 -0.90 18.45
CA SER A 363 9.68 -0.58 19.86
C SER A 363 8.76 -1.43 20.74
N MET A 364 9.31 -2.10 21.76
CA MET A 364 8.52 -2.89 22.73
C MET A 364 7.47 -2.04 23.48
N LYS A 365 7.66 -0.72 23.55
CA LYS A 365 6.69 0.22 24.15
C LYS A 365 5.40 0.35 23.34
N MET A 366 5.39 -0.07 22.08
CA MET A 366 4.20 -0.01 21.21
C MET A 366 3.30 -1.24 21.34
N ILE A 367 3.78 -2.33 21.94
CA ILE A 367 3.07 -3.61 22.01
C ILE A 367 1.79 -3.48 22.86
N ASP A 368 1.92 -3.15 24.14
CA ASP A 368 0.77 -3.08 25.05
C ASP A 368 -0.27 -2.04 24.62
N PRO A 369 0.11 -0.81 24.18
CA PRO A 369 -0.84 0.14 23.65
C PRO A 369 -1.60 -0.39 22.41
N CYS A 370 -0.91 -1.08 21.51
CA CYS A 370 -1.53 -1.68 20.32
C CYS A 370 -2.54 -2.77 20.73
N ILE A 371 -2.12 -3.74 21.52
CA ILE A 371 -2.98 -4.83 22.00
C ILE A 371 -4.22 -4.27 22.71
N THR A 372 -4.04 -3.26 23.56
CA THR A 372 -5.14 -2.63 24.30
C THR A 372 -6.12 -1.93 23.34
N ALA A 373 -5.62 -1.14 22.41
CA ALA A 373 -6.46 -0.43 21.45
C ALA A 373 -7.23 -1.40 20.54
N LEU A 374 -6.57 -2.44 20.02
CA LEU A 374 -7.21 -3.48 19.19
C LEU A 374 -8.30 -4.22 19.97
N ARG A 375 -8.03 -4.60 21.23
CA ARG A 375 -9.00 -5.28 22.11
C ARG A 375 -10.24 -4.41 22.31
N GLU A 376 -10.08 -3.14 22.65
CA GLU A 376 -11.17 -2.20 22.85
C GLU A 376 -11.98 -1.97 21.57
N LEU A 377 -11.31 -1.88 20.40
CA LEU A 377 -12.00 -1.79 19.10
C LEU A 377 -12.86 -3.02 18.84
N VAL A 378 -12.36 -4.23 19.13
CA VAL A 378 -13.14 -5.47 19.00
C VAL A 378 -14.33 -5.47 19.95
N ILE A 379 -14.13 -5.10 21.22
CA ILE A 379 -15.23 -5.02 22.21
C ILE A 379 -16.32 -4.07 21.74
N ARG A 380 -15.97 -2.87 21.30
CA ARG A 380 -16.95 -1.85 20.89
C ARG A 380 -17.60 -2.16 19.53
N SER A 381 -16.97 -2.98 18.69
CA SER A 381 -17.46 -3.27 17.35
C SER A 381 -18.18 -4.60 17.20
N CYS A 382 -17.84 -5.59 18.05
CA CYS A 382 -18.29 -6.96 17.84
C CYS A 382 -19.03 -7.55 19.07
N LEU A 383 -18.88 -6.98 20.28
CA LEU A 383 -19.54 -7.44 21.52
C LEU A 383 -20.67 -6.51 21.96
#